data_67ee61ee8596598396e4c60f861ad54c
#
_entry.id   67ee61ee8596598396e4c60f861ad54c
#
_cell.length_a   1.000
_cell.length_b   1.000
_cell.length_c   1.000
_cell.angle_alpha   90.00
_cell.angle_beta   90.00
_cell.angle_gamma   90.00
#
_symmetry.space_group_name_H-M   'P 1'
#
loop_
_entity.id
_entity.type
_entity.pdbx_description
1 polymer ?
#
loop_
_entity_poly.entity_id
_entity_poly.type
_entity_poly.pdbx_seq_one_letter_code
_entity_poly.pdbx_strand_id
1 'polypeptide(L)'
;MNIAVIFAGGVGSRMHSKERPKQFLEMYNKPIIIHTLEHFQDHSLIDAIVVVCIESWIPYLNDLLYKFRIEKVKKVVSGGETGQLSIYNGLIAAKEIAGHEKTVVLIHDGVRPLITDKLITDNIESVLHYGSAITTAKVKETILVVNEKDSSIDYVPSRNCLLYTSDAADDLIGV
;
A
#
# COMPACT_ATOMS: atom_id res chain seq x y z
N MET A 1 19.29 0.91 4.29
CA MET A 1 18.15 1.82 4.55
C MET A 1 16.86 1.11 4.20
N ASN A 2 15.76 1.34 4.95
CA ASN A 2 14.45 0.77 4.69
C ASN A 2 13.43 1.91 4.56
N ILE A 3 12.79 2.02 3.41
CA ILE A 3 11.84 3.10 3.10
C ILE A 3 10.46 2.49 2.84
N ALA A 4 9.45 2.99 3.55
CA ALA A 4 8.06 2.65 3.26
C ALA A 4 7.47 3.64 2.25
N VAL A 5 6.85 3.13 1.19
CA VAL A 5 6.07 3.90 0.21
C VAL A 5 4.59 3.59 0.43
N ILE A 6 3.86 4.57 0.91
CA ILE A 6 2.45 4.41 1.32
C ILE A 6 1.54 5.08 0.29
N PHE A 7 0.64 4.28 -0.30
CA PHE A 7 -0.29 4.79 -1.31
C PHE A 7 -1.56 5.34 -0.70
N ALA A 8 -1.86 6.58 -1.02
CA ALA A 8 -3.08 7.28 -0.66
C ALA A 8 -3.66 8.05 -1.86
N GLY A 9 -3.37 7.59 -3.08
CA GLY A 9 -3.76 8.25 -4.33
C GLY A 9 -5.14 7.87 -4.87
N GLY A 10 -5.78 6.82 -4.36
CA GLY A 10 -7.07 6.36 -4.86
C GLY A 10 -8.22 7.30 -4.52
N VAL A 11 -9.00 7.69 -5.54
CA VAL A 11 -10.20 8.54 -5.37
C VAL A 11 -11.40 7.83 -4.73
N GLY A 12 -11.30 6.51 -4.47
CA GLY A 12 -12.34 5.76 -3.75
C GLY A 12 -13.67 5.63 -4.51
N SER A 13 -13.66 5.55 -5.83
CA SER A 13 -14.86 5.49 -6.70
C SER A 13 -15.88 4.42 -6.28
N ARG A 14 -15.41 3.31 -5.70
CA ARG A 14 -16.26 2.20 -5.22
C ARG A 14 -17.05 2.51 -3.94
N MET A 15 -16.63 3.48 -3.13
CA MET A 15 -17.27 3.77 -1.83
C MET A 15 -18.29 4.92 -1.88
N HIS A 16 -18.54 5.52 -3.04
CA HIS A 16 -19.49 6.62 -3.23
C HIS A 16 -19.37 7.78 -2.22
N SER A 17 -18.24 7.91 -1.52
CA SER A 17 -18.00 9.03 -0.61
C SER A 17 -17.73 10.29 -1.44
N LYS A 18 -18.77 11.12 -1.62
CA LYS A 18 -18.71 12.34 -2.46
C LYS A 18 -17.85 13.45 -1.84
N GLU A 19 -17.61 13.43 -0.53
CA GLU A 19 -17.01 14.55 0.18
C GLU A 19 -15.52 14.34 0.54
N ARG A 20 -15.10 13.11 0.86
CA ARG A 20 -13.72 12.81 1.27
C ARG A 20 -13.22 11.49 0.67
N PRO A 21 -11.96 11.43 0.19
CA PRO A 21 -11.32 10.17 -0.18
C PRO A 21 -11.24 9.21 1.01
N LYS A 22 -11.33 7.89 0.73
CA LYS A 22 -11.42 6.84 1.76
C LYS A 22 -10.30 6.89 2.81
N GLN A 23 -9.09 7.28 2.41
CA GLN A 23 -7.92 7.38 3.29
C GLN A 23 -8.05 8.47 4.36
N PHE A 24 -8.90 9.45 4.13
CA PHE A 24 -9.17 10.55 5.07
C PHE A 24 -10.47 10.38 5.86
N LEU A 25 -11.19 9.27 5.68
CA LEU A 25 -12.30 8.92 6.56
C LEU A 25 -11.75 8.62 7.95
N GLU A 26 -12.51 9.02 8.97
CA GLU A 26 -12.08 8.90 10.35
C GLU A 26 -12.58 7.60 10.99
N MET A 27 -11.69 6.95 11.71
CA MET A 27 -11.96 5.86 12.61
C MET A 27 -11.41 6.24 13.99
N TYR A 28 -12.25 6.26 15.02
CA TYR A 28 -11.89 6.73 16.37
C TYR A 28 -11.27 8.13 16.38
N ASN A 29 -11.88 9.10 15.67
CA ASN A 29 -11.43 10.49 15.56
C ASN A 29 -10.03 10.68 14.94
N LYS A 30 -9.57 9.71 14.18
CA LYS A 30 -8.29 9.73 13.50
C LYS A 30 -8.45 9.22 12.06
N PRO A 31 -7.94 9.92 11.03
CA PRO A 31 -7.99 9.44 9.65
C PRO A 31 -7.32 8.07 9.47
N ILE A 32 -7.91 7.22 8.64
CA ILE A 32 -7.42 5.84 8.38
C ILE A 32 -5.95 5.84 7.99
N ILE A 33 -5.52 6.78 7.13
CA ILE A 33 -4.12 6.89 6.70
C ILE A 33 -3.17 7.10 7.88
N ILE A 34 -3.57 7.84 8.91
CA ILE A 34 -2.73 8.10 10.08
C ILE A 34 -2.53 6.81 10.89
N HIS A 35 -3.59 6.01 11.06
CA HIS A 35 -3.44 4.68 11.69
C HIS A 35 -2.42 3.81 10.95
N THR A 36 -2.45 3.81 9.62
CA THR A 36 -1.46 3.08 8.81
C THR A 36 -0.06 3.66 9.00
N LEU A 37 0.10 4.99 8.92
CA LEU A 37 1.40 5.63 9.01
C LEU A 37 2.06 5.44 10.38
N GLU A 38 1.29 5.39 11.47
CA GLU A 38 1.81 5.14 12.82
C GLU A 38 2.56 3.81 12.92
N HIS A 39 2.08 2.73 12.30
CA HIS A 39 2.81 1.46 12.29
C HIS A 39 4.21 1.57 11.69
N PHE A 40 4.36 2.33 10.61
CA PHE A 40 5.67 2.55 9.99
C PHE A 40 6.50 3.61 10.73
N GLN A 41 5.85 4.64 11.30
CA GLN A 41 6.48 5.66 12.13
C GLN A 41 7.15 5.03 13.35
N ASP A 42 6.46 4.11 14.04
CA ASP A 42 6.89 3.55 15.30
C ASP A 42 7.82 2.33 15.10
N HIS A 43 7.86 1.76 13.90
CA HIS A 43 8.68 0.60 13.61
C HIS A 43 10.17 0.92 13.55
N SER A 44 10.98 0.23 14.34
CA SER A 44 12.43 0.52 14.53
C SER A 44 13.26 0.33 13.26
N LEU A 45 12.87 -0.60 12.36
CA LEU A 45 13.60 -0.87 11.13
C LEU A 45 13.23 0.06 9.97
N ILE A 46 12.22 0.92 10.10
CA ILE A 46 11.84 1.88 9.05
C ILE A 46 12.58 3.20 9.27
N ASP A 47 13.35 3.63 8.28
CA ASP A 47 14.17 4.84 8.34
C ASP A 47 13.43 6.06 7.79
N ALA A 48 12.62 5.88 6.75
CA ALA A 48 11.87 6.95 6.11
C ALA A 48 10.55 6.44 5.52
N ILE A 49 9.61 7.36 5.31
CA ILE A 49 8.33 7.12 4.67
C ILE A 49 8.16 8.10 3.51
N VAL A 50 7.67 7.62 2.39
CA VAL A 50 7.14 8.41 1.27
C VAL A 50 5.64 8.18 1.22
N VAL A 51 4.86 9.24 1.10
CA VAL A 51 3.41 9.12 0.89
C VAL A 51 3.05 9.60 -0.51
N VAL A 52 2.35 8.76 -1.27
CA VAL A 52 1.78 9.12 -2.56
C VAL A 52 0.32 9.50 -2.35
N CYS A 53 -0.03 10.76 -2.59
CA CYS A 53 -1.34 11.32 -2.27
C CYS A 53 -2.00 11.95 -3.50
N ILE A 54 -3.32 12.12 -3.45
CA ILE A 54 -4.06 12.96 -4.40
C ILE A 54 -3.55 14.40 -4.25
N GLU A 55 -3.16 15.04 -5.34
CA GLU A 55 -2.51 16.35 -5.33
C GLU A 55 -3.29 17.40 -4.53
N SER A 56 -4.59 17.52 -4.76
CA SER A 56 -5.45 18.47 -4.06
C SER A 56 -5.57 18.23 -2.54
N TRP A 57 -5.17 17.05 -2.06
CA TRP A 57 -5.23 16.66 -0.64
C TRP A 57 -3.88 16.70 0.06
N ILE A 58 -2.80 17.02 -0.65
CA ILE A 58 -1.45 17.11 -0.06
C ILE A 58 -1.39 18.15 1.08
N PRO A 59 -1.97 19.37 0.95
CA PRO A 59 -1.96 20.33 2.06
C PRO A 59 -2.63 19.77 3.31
N TYR A 60 -3.81 19.17 3.17
CA TYR A 60 -4.52 18.56 4.29
C TYR A 60 -3.74 17.40 4.91
N LEU A 61 -3.09 16.55 4.10
CA LEU A 61 -2.23 15.49 4.60
C LEU A 61 -1.07 16.06 5.42
N ASN A 62 -0.41 17.12 4.96
CA ASN A 62 0.68 17.76 5.70
C ASN A 62 0.24 18.29 7.07
N ASP A 63 -0.94 18.87 7.17
CA ASP A 63 -1.52 19.31 8.45
C ASP A 63 -1.75 18.10 9.39
N LEU A 64 -2.20 16.97 8.84
CA LEU A 64 -2.37 15.74 9.61
C LEU A 64 -1.03 15.18 10.08
N LEU A 65 -0.01 15.12 9.21
CA LEU A 65 1.33 14.65 9.57
C LEU A 65 1.90 15.47 10.73
N TYR A 66 1.75 16.79 10.68
CA TYR A 66 2.15 17.68 11.77
C TYR A 66 1.34 17.43 13.05
N LYS A 67 0.02 17.39 12.96
CA LYS A 67 -0.90 17.17 14.09
C LYS A 67 -0.61 15.86 14.83
N PHE A 68 -0.33 14.79 14.09
CA PHE A 68 -0.10 13.45 14.64
C PHE A 68 1.39 13.10 14.80
N ARG A 69 2.30 14.06 14.57
CA ARG A 69 3.75 13.90 14.75
C ARG A 69 4.34 12.75 13.95
N ILE A 70 3.93 12.59 12.69
CA ILE A 70 4.48 11.58 11.79
C ILE A 70 5.78 12.14 11.18
N GLU A 71 6.91 11.93 11.84
CA GLU A 71 8.19 12.58 11.52
C GLU A 71 9.02 11.84 10.47
N LYS A 72 8.80 10.50 10.30
CA LYS A 72 9.51 9.70 9.31
C LYS A 72 9.03 9.95 7.88
N VAL A 73 7.91 10.63 7.66
CA VAL A 73 7.49 11.06 6.31
C VAL A 73 8.45 12.15 5.82
N LYS A 74 9.30 11.78 4.85
CA LYS A 74 10.31 12.69 4.28
C LYS A 74 9.84 13.33 2.98
N LYS A 75 8.91 12.70 2.26
CA LYS A 75 8.30 13.24 1.05
C LYS A 75 6.82 12.86 0.96
N VAL A 76 6.02 13.82 0.49
CA VAL A 76 4.67 13.61 -0.01
C VAL A 76 4.69 13.99 -1.49
N VAL A 77 4.29 13.06 -2.35
CA VAL A 77 4.27 13.25 -3.81
C VAL A 77 2.86 13.01 -4.36
N SER A 78 2.54 13.66 -5.49
CA SER A 78 1.27 13.41 -6.15
C SER A 78 1.26 12.03 -6.82
N GLY A 79 0.09 11.39 -6.80
CA GLY A 79 -0.17 10.20 -7.60
C GLY A 79 -0.12 10.50 -9.10
N GLY A 80 -0.07 9.44 -9.90
CA GLY A 80 -0.24 9.51 -11.35
C GLY A 80 -1.68 9.19 -11.77
N GLU A 81 -1.93 9.23 -13.07
CA GLU A 81 -3.24 8.89 -13.65
C GLU A 81 -3.65 7.44 -13.40
N THR A 82 -2.67 6.55 -13.18
CA THR A 82 -2.89 5.14 -12.90
C THR A 82 -2.24 4.73 -11.58
N GLY A 83 -2.66 3.59 -11.03
CA GLY A 83 -2.02 2.98 -9.86
C GLY A 83 -0.52 2.72 -10.09
N GLN A 84 -0.15 2.24 -11.28
CA GLN A 84 1.25 2.01 -11.64
C GLN A 84 2.10 3.29 -11.65
N LEU A 85 1.57 4.38 -12.23
CA LEU A 85 2.25 5.67 -12.23
C LEU A 85 2.38 6.24 -10.81
N SER A 86 1.38 6.03 -9.98
CA SER A 86 1.44 6.41 -8.56
C SER A 86 2.56 5.65 -7.83
N ILE A 87 2.66 4.33 -8.05
CA ILE A 87 3.76 3.50 -7.52
C ILE A 87 5.10 4.03 -8.01
N TYR A 88 5.22 4.28 -9.30
CA TYR A 88 6.44 4.79 -9.91
C TYR A 88 6.89 6.12 -9.30
N ASN A 89 5.97 7.08 -9.12
CA ASN A 89 6.27 8.37 -8.49
C ASN A 89 6.79 8.17 -7.05
N GLY A 90 6.17 7.27 -6.29
CA GLY A 90 6.62 6.92 -4.94
C GLY A 90 8.02 6.30 -4.92
N LEU A 91 8.32 5.41 -5.88
CA LEU A 91 9.64 4.78 -6.00
C LEU A 91 10.73 5.79 -6.40
N ILE A 92 10.43 6.74 -7.29
CA ILE A 92 11.35 7.83 -7.62
C ILE A 92 11.66 8.67 -6.39
N ALA A 93 10.64 9.05 -5.62
CA ALA A 93 10.82 9.80 -4.39
C ALA A 93 11.66 9.03 -3.35
N ALA A 94 11.42 7.71 -3.21
CA ALA A 94 12.22 6.86 -2.34
C ALA A 94 13.68 6.77 -2.82
N LYS A 95 13.92 6.63 -4.13
CA LYS A 95 15.27 6.64 -4.72
C LYS A 95 16.03 7.94 -4.45
N GLU A 96 15.35 9.09 -4.52
CA GLU A 96 15.96 10.38 -4.20
C GLU A 96 16.36 10.50 -2.73
N ILE A 97 15.58 9.91 -1.81
CA ILE A 97 15.92 9.85 -0.37
C ILE A 97 17.11 8.91 -0.16
N ALA A 98 17.09 7.73 -0.81
CA ALA A 98 18.14 6.72 -0.66
C ALA A 98 19.48 7.16 -1.24
N GLY A 99 19.49 8.01 -2.28
CA GLY A 99 20.71 8.39 -3.00
C GLY A 99 21.39 7.17 -3.64
N HIS A 100 22.58 6.82 -3.15
CA HIS A 100 23.35 5.65 -3.61
C HIS A 100 23.33 4.49 -2.61
N GLU A 101 22.58 4.61 -1.51
CA GLU A 101 22.52 3.58 -0.48
C GLU A 101 21.67 2.39 -0.93
N LYS A 102 22.16 1.17 -0.64
CA LYS A 102 21.36 -0.04 -0.84
C LYS A 102 20.11 0.01 0.05
N THR A 103 18.94 -0.03 -0.55
CA THR A 103 17.69 0.26 0.11
C THR A 103 16.65 -0.82 -0.13
N VAL A 104 15.99 -1.25 0.93
CA VAL A 104 14.74 -2.03 0.86
C VAL A 104 13.58 -1.06 0.78
N VAL A 105 12.70 -1.25 -0.19
CA VAL A 105 11.47 -0.45 -0.34
C VAL A 105 10.26 -1.34 -0.07
N LEU A 106 9.46 -0.96 0.93
CA LEU A 106 8.18 -1.60 1.23
C LEU A 106 7.06 -0.77 0.59
N ILE A 107 6.21 -1.43 -0.16
CA ILE A 107 5.04 -0.83 -0.81
C ILE A 107 3.79 -1.24 -0.04
N HIS A 108 2.99 -0.26 0.43
CA HIS A 108 1.82 -0.55 1.25
C HIS A 108 0.65 0.41 0.95
N ASP A 109 -0.57 -0.10 1.03
CA ASP A 109 -1.80 0.68 0.84
C ASP A 109 -2.13 1.49 2.11
N GLY A 110 -2.27 2.81 1.97
CA GLY A 110 -2.56 3.74 3.07
C GLY A 110 -3.92 3.53 3.75
N VAL A 111 -4.82 2.72 3.18
CA VAL A 111 -6.12 2.38 3.78
C VAL A 111 -6.16 0.98 4.41
N ARG A 112 -4.99 0.35 4.65
CA ARG A 112 -4.87 -0.96 5.30
C ARG A 112 -4.19 -0.84 6.66
N PRO A 113 -4.89 -0.34 7.70
CA PRO A 113 -4.29 -0.03 9.00
C PRO A 113 -4.03 -1.27 9.87
N LEU A 114 -4.46 -2.47 9.45
CA LEU A 114 -4.31 -3.70 10.24
C LEU A 114 -3.01 -4.45 9.92
N ILE A 115 -1.93 -3.71 9.68
CA ILE A 115 -0.58 -4.28 9.55
C ILE A 115 0.05 -4.44 10.92
N THR A 116 0.91 -5.45 11.08
CA THR A 116 1.62 -5.70 12.34
C THR A 116 3.12 -5.47 12.17
N ASP A 117 3.81 -5.12 13.26
CA ASP A 117 5.26 -4.94 13.28
C ASP A 117 6.00 -6.20 12.81
N LYS A 118 5.48 -7.38 13.23
CA LYS A 118 6.04 -8.65 12.76
C LYS A 118 5.98 -8.77 11.24
N LEU A 119 4.87 -8.38 10.61
CA LEU A 119 4.74 -8.47 9.15
C LEU A 119 5.70 -7.52 8.43
N ILE A 120 5.91 -6.32 8.96
CA ILE A 120 6.90 -5.36 8.42
C ILE A 120 8.31 -5.98 8.52
N THR A 121 8.68 -6.51 9.68
CA THR A 121 9.97 -7.17 9.91
C THR A 121 10.18 -8.34 8.96
N ASP A 122 9.22 -9.28 8.90
CA ASP A 122 9.30 -10.48 8.06
C ASP A 122 9.50 -10.13 6.56
N ASN A 123 8.84 -9.07 6.06
CA ASN A 123 9.03 -8.62 4.68
C ASN A 123 10.43 -8.05 4.46
N ILE A 124 10.97 -7.23 5.37
CA ILE A 124 12.33 -6.70 5.28
C ILE A 124 13.35 -7.83 5.26
N GLU A 125 13.26 -8.77 6.21
CA GLU A 125 14.16 -9.92 6.31
C GLU A 125 14.09 -10.81 5.06
N SER A 126 12.87 -11.06 4.54
CA SER A 126 12.68 -11.82 3.30
C SER A 126 13.34 -11.16 2.10
N VAL A 127 13.22 -9.83 1.96
CA VAL A 127 13.89 -9.09 0.88
C VAL A 127 15.41 -9.16 1.02
N LEU A 128 15.93 -9.03 2.24
CA LEU A 128 17.38 -9.11 2.47
C LEU A 128 17.93 -10.49 2.15
N HIS A 129 17.13 -11.55 2.35
CA HIS A 129 17.54 -12.93 2.11
C HIS A 129 17.31 -13.40 0.66
N TYR A 130 16.14 -13.09 0.10
CA TYR A 130 15.69 -13.62 -1.20
C TYR A 130 15.69 -12.58 -2.33
N GLY A 131 15.91 -11.30 -2.04
CA GLY A 131 15.92 -10.21 -3.02
C GLY A 131 14.57 -9.56 -3.26
N SER A 132 13.47 -10.27 -3.00
CA SER A 132 12.10 -9.74 -3.09
C SER A 132 11.17 -10.49 -2.14
N ALA A 133 10.06 -9.86 -1.76
CA ALA A 133 9.02 -10.47 -0.94
C ALA A 133 7.64 -9.94 -1.34
N ILE A 134 6.63 -10.77 -1.19
CA ILE A 134 5.23 -10.39 -1.33
C ILE A 134 4.42 -11.05 -0.22
N THR A 135 3.60 -10.26 0.46
CA THR A 135 2.69 -10.77 1.48
C THR A 135 1.50 -11.46 0.83
N THR A 136 1.28 -12.72 1.20
CA THR A 136 0.19 -13.54 0.67
C THR A 136 -0.58 -14.23 1.79
N ALA A 137 -1.83 -14.59 1.50
CA ALA A 137 -2.63 -15.46 2.33
C ALA A 137 -3.12 -16.67 1.52
N LYS A 138 -3.33 -17.80 2.19
CA LYS A 138 -3.91 -18.98 1.53
C LYS A 138 -5.37 -18.71 1.18
N VAL A 139 -5.76 -19.10 -0.03
CA VAL A 139 -7.15 -19.03 -0.47
C VAL A 139 -7.99 -19.99 0.38
N LYS A 140 -9.06 -19.48 0.99
CA LYS A 140 -10.01 -20.26 1.79
C LYS A 140 -11.23 -20.69 0.97
N GLU A 141 -11.64 -19.87 0.03
CA GLU A 141 -12.79 -20.09 -0.84
C GLU A 141 -12.48 -21.04 -1.98
N THR A 142 -13.50 -21.71 -2.50
CA THR A 142 -13.36 -22.50 -3.72
C THR A 142 -13.45 -21.57 -4.92
N ILE A 143 -12.40 -21.56 -5.73
CA ILE A 143 -12.32 -20.76 -6.97
C ILE A 143 -12.71 -21.66 -8.14
N LEU A 144 -13.56 -21.12 -9.02
CA LEU A 144 -13.95 -21.75 -10.27
C LEU A 144 -13.32 -20.96 -11.41
N VAL A 145 -12.66 -21.64 -12.32
CA VAL A 145 -12.24 -21.08 -13.61
C VAL A 145 -13.37 -21.34 -14.59
N VAL A 146 -13.87 -20.27 -15.20
CA VAL A 146 -15.01 -20.34 -16.12
C VAL A 146 -14.60 -19.92 -17.53
N ASN A 147 -15.28 -20.47 -18.52
CA ASN A 147 -15.14 -20.07 -19.90
C ASN A 147 -15.79 -18.69 -20.10
N GLU A 148 -15.07 -17.73 -20.66
CA GLU A 148 -15.54 -16.36 -20.87
C GLU A 148 -16.74 -16.26 -21.83
N LYS A 149 -16.91 -17.23 -22.74
CA LYS A 149 -17.95 -17.18 -23.79
C LYS A 149 -19.33 -17.60 -23.30
N ASP A 150 -19.39 -18.60 -22.43
CA ASP A 150 -20.66 -19.23 -22.02
C ASP A 150 -20.80 -19.37 -20.49
N SER A 151 -19.81 -18.91 -19.73
CA SER A 151 -19.75 -19.00 -18.26
C SER A 151 -19.83 -20.45 -17.73
N SER A 152 -19.59 -21.45 -18.59
CA SER A 152 -19.46 -22.84 -18.14
C SER A 152 -18.20 -23.02 -17.29
N ILE A 153 -18.24 -23.95 -16.32
CA ILE A 153 -17.08 -24.27 -15.49
C ILE A 153 -16.06 -25.02 -16.33
N ASP A 154 -14.86 -24.46 -16.46
CA ASP A 154 -13.74 -25.10 -17.15
C ASP A 154 -13.05 -26.09 -16.20
N TYR A 155 -12.57 -25.59 -15.05
CA TYR A 155 -12.01 -26.44 -14.00
C TYR A 155 -12.04 -25.78 -12.63
N VAL A 156 -11.75 -26.57 -11.59
CA VAL A 156 -11.61 -26.11 -10.20
C VAL A 156 -10.17 -26.31 -9.78
N PRO A 157 -9.38 -25.22 -9.62
CA PRO A 157 -7.99 -25.34 -9.21
C PRO A 157 -7.89 -25.81 -7.75
N SER A 158 -6.81 -26.54 -7.44
CA SER A 158 -6.53 -26.92 -6.05
C SER A 158 -6.24 -25.69 -5.20
N ARG A 159 -6.96 -25.50 -4.11
CA ARG A 159 -6.73 -24.39 -3.16
C ARG A 159 -5.32 -24.36 -2.58
N ASN A 160 -4.66 -25.52 -2.52
CA ASN A 160 -3.29 -25.61 -2.01
C ASN A 160 -2.25 -24.90 -2.90
N CYS A 161 -2.59 -24.66 -4.17
CA CYS A 161 -1.74 -23.98 -5.14
C CYS A 161 -2.10 -22.51 -5.32
N LEU A 162 -3.12 -22.00 -4.60
CA LEU A 162 -3.62 -20.65 -4.74
C LEU A 162 -3.25 -19.80 -3.54
N LEU A 163 -2.66 -18.64 -3.82
CA LEU A 163 -2.35 -17.62 -2.84
C LEU A 163 -3.11 -16.35 -3.21
N TYR A 164 -3.64 -15.70 -2.20
CA TYR A 164 -4.29 -14.40 -2.32
C TYR A 164 -3.28 -13.31 -1.93
N THR A 165 -3.14 -12.28 -2.75
CA THR A 165 -2.34 -11.08 -2.45
C THR A 165 -3.24 -9.93 -1.96
N SER A 166 -2.67 -8.82 -1.58
CA SER A 166 -3.44 -7.62 -1.28
C SER A 166 -4.05 -7.03 -2.56
N ASP A 167 -5.16 -6.30 -2.43
CA ASP A 167 -5.87 -5.68 -3.56
C ASP A 167 -5.04 -4.70 -4.40
N ALA A 168 -3.87 -4.29 -3.92
CA ALA A 168 -2.94 -3.53 -4.74
C ALA A 168 -2.53 -4.29 -6.02
N ALA A 169 -2.60 -5.63 -6.00
CA ALA A 169 -2.44 -6.45 -7.18
C ALA A 169 -3.74 -6.51 -8.03
N ASP A 170 -4.90 -6.47 -7.39
CA ASP A 170 -6.20 -6.50 -8.08
C ASP A 170 -6.47 -5.20 -8.84
N ASP A 171 -6.03 -4.05 -8.30
CA ASP A 171 -6.10 -2.76 -9.01
C ASP A 171 -5.21 -2.71 -10.27
N LEU A 172 -4.25 -3.63 -10.39
CA LEU A 172 -3.41 -3.80 -11.59
C LEU A 172 -4.02 -4.75 -12.63
N ILE A 173 -4.94 -5.62 -12.21
CA ILE A 173 -5.63 -6.61 -13.07
C ILE A 173 -6.98 -6.08 -13.53
N GLY A 174 -7.47 -5.02 -12.92
CA GLY A 174 -8.73 -4.36 -13.26
C GLY A 174 -8.63 -3.48 -14.52
N VAL A 175 -8.00 -3.98 -15.58
CA VAL A 175 -7.97 -3.35 -16.91
C VAL A 175 -8.87 -4.15 -17.84
#